data_210ee5516c2c8805a49babdf6bf35f0c
#
_entry.id   210ee5516c2c8805a49babdf6bf35f0c
#
_cell.length_a   1.000
_cell.length_b   1.000
_cell.length_c   1.000
_cell.angle_alpha   90.00
_cell.angle_beta   90.00
_cell.angle_gamma   90.00
#
_symmetry.space_group_name_H-M   'P 1'
#
loop_
_entity.id
_entity.type
_entity.pdbx_description
1 polymer ?
#
loop_
_entity_poly.entity_id
_entity_poly.type
_entity_poly.pdbx_seq_one_letter_code
_entity_poly.pdbx_strand_id
1 'polypeptide(L)'
;MYRAVETSCENLGTHPDIYFAHQVDAAHEDEVFGRGGALDALAELKAEGKIRFAGIATHYYDILLRGAQDDRVDVLQGSGNLLERGMLDRIRGEACFRGKGFLVNKVYAAGLLPARFSEKSLIGFALSYPVSSVLIGLGTRAQVDAAMGWDPRNPEPAVPDFDEVLSVLEKEYMPIPCDRCQRCVCPHGTEIHTLFRQYQYFHLGKDYWALKKLGLGIAESARHCRECAEMPCMDACPRKIRIAQEMQRVERLVAEHAD
;
A
#
# COMPACT_ATOMS: atom_id res chain seq x y z
N MET A 1 -4.85 10.72 20.83
CA MET A 1 -3.90 9.59 20.92
C MET A 1 -3.91 8.92 22.28
N TYR A 2 -3.73 9.60 23.40
CA TYR A 2 -3.67 9.02 24.78
C TYR A 2 -4.85 8.09 25.08
N ARG A 3 -6.08 8.59 24.96
CA ARG A 3 -7.28 7.79 25.20
C ARG A 3 -7.37 6.54 24.32
N ALA A 4 -6.89 6.61 23.07
CA ALA A 4 -6.91 5.46 22.16
C ALA A 4 -5.92 4.37 22.63
N VAL A 5 -4.75 4.75 23.14
CA VAL A 5 -3.77 3.80 23.69
C VAL A 5 -4.31 3.18 24.98
N GLU A 6 -4.90 3.98 25.89
CA GLU A 6 -5.52 3.47 27.12
C GLU A 6 -6.60 2.43 26.84
N THR A 7 -7.54 2.76 25.92
CA THR A 7 -8.59 1.80 25.51
C THR A 7 -7.99 0.53 24.90
N SER A 8 -6.89 0.66 24.13
CA SER A 8 -6.21 -0.51 23.57
C SER A 8 -5.57 -1.38 24.66
N CYS A 9 -4.93 -0.76 25.66
CA CYS A 9 -4.37 -1.47 26.80
C CYS A 9 -5.44 -2.21 27.60
N GLU A 10 -6.58 -1.57 27.85
CA GLU A 10 -7.73 -2.18 28.53
C GLU A 10 -8.26 -3.40 27.77
N ASN A 11 -8.46 -3.24 26.43
CA ASN A 11 -8.98 -4.32 25.59
C ASN A 11 -8.02 -5.50 25.44
N LEU A 12 -6.70 -5.24 25.42
CA LEU A 12 -5.68 -6.26 25.28
C LEU A 12 -5.32 -6.92 26.65
N GLY A 13 -5.61 -6.26 27.77
CA GLY A 13 -5.13 -6.64 29.10
C GLY A 13 -3.61 -6.51 29.27
N THR A 14 -2.95 -5.78 28.36
CA THR A 14 -1.50 -5.54 28.35
C THR A 14 -1.17 -4.30 27.52
N HIS A 15 0.08 -3.83 27.62
CA HIS A 15 0.58 -2.73 26.78
C HIS A 15 0.95 -3.25 25.38
N PRO A 16 0.56 -2.55 24.31
CA PRO A 16 0.99 -2.89 22.95
C PRO A 16 2.49 -2.57 22.77
N ASP A 17 3.21 -3.44 22.08
CA ASP A 17 4.61 -3.21 21.75
C ASP A 17 4.76 -2.07 20.73
N ILE A 18 3.96 -2.08 19.68
CA ILE A 18 3.99 -1.09 18.60
C ILE A 18 2.62 -0.42 18.52
N TYR A 19 2.60 0.91 18.49
CA TYR A 19 1.35 1.65 18.27
C TYR A 19 1.48 2.59 17.08
N PHE A 20 0.48 2.60 16.20
CA PHE A 20 0.51 3.37 14.96
C PHE A 20 -0.48 4.54 14.97
N ALA A 21 -0.05 5.71 14.50
CA ALA A 21 -0.97 6.67 13.91
C ALA A 21 -1.46 6.09 12.56
N HIS A 22 -2.74 5.74 12.48
CA HIS A 22 -3.36 5.04 11.37
C HIS A 22 -4.67 5.73 10.98
N GLN A 23 -4.97 5.93 9.78
CA GLN A 23 -4.31 5.85 8.49
C GLN A 23 -3.91 7.29 8.10
N VAL A 24 -2.61 7.56 7.97
CA VAL A 24 -2.15 8.92 7.68
C VAL A 24 -2.29 9.19 6.17
N ASP A 25 -2.96 10.27 5.84
CA ASP A 25 -3.08 10.81 4.48
C ASP A 25 -2.75 12.31 4.47
N ALA A 26 -2.77 12.93 3.31
CA ALA A 26 -2.42 14.34 3.16
C ALA A 26 -3.34 15.30 3.95
N ALA A 27 -4.61 14.92 4.19
CA ALA A 27 -5.54 15.76 4.94
C ALA A 27 -5.23 15.80 6.46
N HIS A 28 -4.60 14.73 6.98
CA HIS A 28 -4.31 14.56 8.40
C HIS A 28 -2.80 14.68 8.73
N GLU A 29 -1.98 15.03 7.74
CA GLU A 29 -0.52 15.04 7.88
C GLU A 29 -0.06 16.01 8.99
N ASP A 30 -0.63 17.20 9.04
CA ASP A 30 -0.28 18.20 10.06
C ASP A 30 -0.73 17.80 11.48
N GLU A 31 -1.87 17.09 11.60
CA GLU A 31 -2.35 16.55 12.88
C GLU A 31 -1.44 15.43 13.41
N VAL A 32 -0.73 14.74 12.52
CA VAL A 32 0.17 13.66 12.91
C VAL A 32 1.58 14.16 13.18
N PHE A 33 2.16 14.93 12.27
CA PHE A 33 3.56 15.35 12.32
C PHE A 33 3.78 16.70 13.00
N GLY A 34 2.74 17.54 13.08
CA GLY A 34 2.81 18.88 13.67
C GLY A 34 3.08 18.85 15.17
N ARG A 35 3.45 20.03 15.70
CA ARG A 35 3.70 20.20 17.15
C ARG A 35 2.41 19.92 17.94
N GLY A 36 2.51 19.09 18.99
CA GLY A 36 1.36 18.64 19.77
C GLY A 36 0.48 17.62 19.03
N GLY A 37 0.96 17.10 17.91
CA GLY A 37 0.27 16.10 17.09
C GLY A 37 0.38 14.67 17.62
N ALA A 38 -0.06 13.73 16.82
CA ALA A 38 -0.13 12.33 17.23
C ALA A 38 1.26 11.74 17.53
N LEU A 39 2.31 12.13 16.80
CA LEU A 39 3.66 11.62 17.03
C LEU A 39 4.26 12.16 18.34
N ASP A 40 3.97 13.39 18.76
CA ASP A 40 4.40 13.90 20.07
C ASP A 40 3.74 13.09 21.18
N ALA A 41 2.43 12.84 21.07
CA ALA A 41 1.72 12.01 22.05
C ALA A 41 2.25 10.57 22.10
N LEU A 42 2.60 9.97 20.94
CA LEU A 42 3.22 8.64 20.93
C LEU A 42 4.63 8.64 21.55
N ALA A 43 5.41 9.70 21.34
CA ALA A 43 6.72 9.83 21.97
C ALA A 43 6.61 9.92 23.50
N GLU A 44 5.63 10.66 24.03
CA GLU A 44 5.36 10.73 25.46
C GLU A 44 4.91 9.40 26.04
N LEU A 45 3.96 8.72 25.38
CA LEU A 45 3.47 7.38 25.76
C LEU A 45 4.58 6.32 25.75
N LYS A 46 5.54 6.46 24.82
CA LYS A 46 6.74 5.62 24.76
C LYS A 46 7.66 5.92 25.95
N ALA A 47 7.87 7.18 26.29
CA ALA A 47 8.66 7.58 27.46
C ALA A 47 8.03 7.09 28.78
N GLU A 48 6.70 7.04 28.88
CA GLU A 48 5.95 6.50 30.00
C GLU A 48 5.94 4.94 30.05
N GLY A 49 6.48 4.27 29.03
CA GLY A 49 6.50 2.80 28.94
C GLY A 49 5.15 2.16 28.58
N LYS A 50 4.17 2.93 28.15
CA LYS A 50 2.85 2.44 27.71
C LYS A 50 2.87 1.80 26.31
N ILE A 51 3.87 2.14 25.52
CA ILE A 51 4.21 1.49 24.24
C ILE A 51 5.73 1.35 24.17
N ARG A 52 6.23 0.42 23.35
CA ARG A 52 7.69 0.27 23.14
C ARG A 52 8.16 1.02 21.90
N PHE A 53 7.36 1.03 20.85
CA PHE A 53 7.68 1.63 19.57
C PHE A 53 6.50 2.44 19.03
N ALA A 54 6.80 3.62 18.49
CA ALA A 54 5.84 4.49 17.81
C ALA A 54 5.93 4.30 16.29
N GLY A 55 4.79 4.25 15.62
CA GLY A 55 4.75 4.04 14.18
C GLY A 55 3.73 4.91 13.45
N ILE A 56 3.87 4.95 12.13
CA ILE A 56 2.84 5.46 11.21
C ILE A 56 2.46 4.39 10.21
N ALA A 57 1.18 4.35 9.85
CA ALA A 57 0.66 3.49 8.81
C ALA A 57 0.01 4.34 7.72
N THR A 58 0.42 4.16 6.47
CA THR A 58 -0.08 4.93 5.35
C THR A 58 0.00 4.15 4.04
N HIS A 59 -0.78 4.59 3.05
CA HIS A 59 -0.72 4.09 1.67
C HIS A 59 0.03 5.05 0.72
N TYR A 60 0.57 6.15 1.24
CA TYR A 60 1.23 7.20 0.46
C TYR A 60 2.73 7.18 0.71
N TYR A 61 3.50 7.10 -0.39
CA TYR A 61 4.95 7.00 -0.30
C TYR A 61 5.59 8.25 0.32
N ASP A 62 5.11 9.44 -0.02
CA ASP A 62 5.70 10.69 0.46
C ASP A 62 5.53 10.85 1.98
N ILE A 63 4.40 10.36 2.51
CA ILE A 63 4.15 10.29 3.96
C ILE A 63 5.04 9.24 4.62
N LEU A 64 5.25 8.07 3.98
CA LEU A 64 6.24 7.08 4.46
C LEU A 64 7.64 7.68 4.51
N LEU A 65 8.03 8.41 3.46
CA LEU A 65 9.34 9.06 3.38
C LEU A 65 9.51 10.09 4.50
N ARG A 66 8.50 10.94 4.73
CA ARG A 66 8.49 11.88 5.85
C ARG A 66 8.63 11.17 7.19
N GLY A 67 7.88 10.08 7.41
CA GLY A 67 7.98 9.27 8.61
C GLY A 67 9.33 8.60 8.79
N ALA A 68 9.97 8.16 7.71
CA ALA A 68 11.32 7.59 7.76
C ALA A 68 12.39 8.61 8.20
N GLN A 69 12.15 9.89 7.94
CA GLN A 69 13.02 11.01 8.30
C GLN A 69 12.72 11.61 9.70
N ASP A 70 11.61 11.20 10.33
CA ASP A 70 11.20 11.71 11.66
C ASP A 70 11.73 10.78 12.76
N ASP A 71 12.51 11.35 13.69
CA ASP A 71 13.14 10.60 14.78
C ASP A 71 12.13 10.02 15.79
N ARG A 72 10.90 10.55 15.85
CA ARG A 72 9.83 10.03 16.69
C ARG A 72 9.23 8.72 16.17
N VAL A 73 9.49 8.37 14.92
CA VAL A 73 8.95 7.18 14.26
C VAL A 73 9.98 6.05 14.31
N ASP A 74 9.63 4.93 14.92
CA ASP A 74 10.45 3.72 14.96
C ASP A 74 10.05 2.73 13.86
N VAL A 75 8.73 2.66 13.55
CA VAL A 75 8.17 1.64 12.66
C VAL A 75 7.25 2.28 11.63
N LEU A 76 7.40 1.84 10.40
CA LEU A 76 6.59 2.26 9.26
C LEU A 76 5.74 1.10 8.78
N GLN A 77 4.51 1.37 8.37
CA GLN A 77 3.65 0.39 7.72
C GLN A 77 3.15 0.94 6.38
N GLY A 78 3.46 0.22 5.32
CA GLY A 78 3.02 0.53 3.97
C GLY A 78 2.42 -0.67 3.26
N SER A 79 1.84 -0.46 2.09
CA SER A 79 1.28 -1.55 1.28
C SER A 79 2.21 -1.93 0.14
N GLY A 80 2.23 -3.23 -0.17
CA GLY A 80 2.95 -3.74 -1.32
C GLY A 80 2.63 -5.19 -1.59
N ASN A 81 2.65 -5.56 -2.84
CA ASN A 81 2.44 -6.92 -3.32
C ASN A 81 3.01 -7.08 -4.73
N LEU A 82 2.86 -8.26 -5.29
CA LEU A 82 3.38 -8.62 -6.59
C LEU A 82 2.94 -7.67 -7.73
N LEU A 83 1.71 -7.13 -7.66
CA LEU A 83 1.17 -6.17 -8.64
C LEU A 83 1.55 -4.72 -8.31
N GLU A 84 1.72 -4.40 -7.02
CA GLU A 84 1.93 -3.05 -6.49
C GLU A 84 3.33 -2.93 -5.87
N ARG A 85 4.36 -3.31 -6.61
CA ARG A 85 5.76 -3.35 -6.13
C ARG A 85 6.47 -1.99 -6.12
N GLY A 86 5.95 -1.03 -6.89
CA GLY A 86 6.66 0.23 -7.13
C GLY A 86 6.99 1.03 -5.87
N MET A 87 6.17 0.95 -4.83
CA MET A 87 6.49 1.54 -3.53
C MET A 87 7.65 0.79 -2.85
N LEU A 88 7.64 -0.53 -2.85
CA LEU A 88 8.69 -1.36 -2.26
C LEU A 88 10.04 -1.15 -2.97
N ASP A 89 10.02 -0.99 -4.29
CA ASP A 89 11.22 -0.68 -5.09
C ASP A 89 11.80 0.69 -4.71
N ARG A 90 10.96 1.69 -4.45
CA ARG A 90 11.41 3.00 -3.96
C ARG A 90 12.03 2.90 -2.57
N ILE A 91 11.38 2.22 -1.62
CA ILE A 91 11.87 2.02 -0.25
C ILE A 91 13.24 1.33 -0.25
N ARG A 92 13.44 0.34 -1.09
CA ARG A 92 14.73 -0.35 -1.24
C ARG A 92 15.87 0.61 -1.60
N GLY A 93 15.58 1.63 -2.40
CA GLY A 93 16.56 2.62 -2.86
C GLY A 93 16.89 3.73 -1.86
N GLU A 94 16.06 3.95 -0.84
CA GLU A 94 16.16 5.10 0.05
C GLU A 94 16.86 4.76 1.37
N ALA A 95 17.92 5.51 1.68
CA ALA A 95 18.75 5.27 2.88
C ALA A 95 18.03 5.55 4.20
N CYS A 96 17.05 6.49 4.21
CA CYS A 96 16.32 6.89 5.42
C CYS A 96 15.43 5.78 5.99
N PHE A 97 15.07 4.77 5.20
CA PHE A 97 14.34 3.60 5.71
C PHE A 97 15.24 2.61 6.47
N ARG A 98 16.56 2.72 6.36
CA ARG A 98 17.49 1.87 7.11
C ARG A 98 17.46 2.23 8.59
N GLY A 99 17.33 1.22 9.44
CA GLY A 99 17.21 1.43 10.89
C GLY A 99 15.79 1.67 11.38
N LYS A 100 14.80 1.79 10.50
CA LYS A 100 13.38 1.78 10.84
C LYS A 100 12.82 0.36 10.66
N GLY A 101 11.91 -0.06 11.55
CA GLY A 101 11.08 -1.23 11.28
C GLY A 101 10.15 -0.95 10.10
N PHE A 102 10.01 -1.88 9.15
CA PHE A 102 9.05 -1.74 8.07
C PHE A 102 8.12 -2.95 8.00
N LEU A 103 6.83 -2.72 8.17
CA LEU A 103 5.79 -3.72 8.02
C LEU A 103 5.08 -3.51 6.68
N VAL A 104 4.93 -4.58 5.89
CA VAL A 104 4.19 -4.52 4.64
C VAL A 104 2.84 -5.21 4.76
N ASN A 105 1.77 -4.52 4.39
CA ASN A 105 0.43 -5.06 4.30
C ASN A 105 -0.03 -5.21 2.84
N LYS A 106 -1.25 -5.72 2.63
CA LYS A 106 -1.85 -5.97 1.31
C LYS A 106 -1.08 -6.96 0.43
N VAL A 107 -0.26 -7.81 1.01
CA VAL A 107 0.54 -8.82 0.32
C VAL A 107 -0.31 -9.72 -0.59
N TYR A 108 -1.56 -9.96 -0.21
CA TYR A 108 -2.52 -10.77 -0.98
C TYR A 108 -3.41 -9.94 -1.93
N ALA A 109 -3.11 -8.64 -2.14
CA ALA A 109 -3.93 -7.74 -2.98
C ALA A 109 -5.42 -7.86 -2.67
N ALA A 110 -5.81 -7.65 -1.41
CA ALA A 110 -7.18 -7.81 -0.90
C ALA A 110 -7.77 -9.22 -1.09
N GLY A 111 -6.93 -10.27 -1.12
CA GLY A 111 -7.35 -11.67 -1.28
C GLY A 111 -7.42 -12.15 -2.74
N LEU A 112 -7.05 -11.31 -3.70
CA LEU A 112 -7.15 -11.65 -5.12
C LEU A 112 -6.00 -12.55 -5.62
N LEU A 113 -4.79 -12.41 -5.05
CA LEU A 113 -3.60 -13.14 -5.47
C LEU A 113 -3.56 -14.60 -5.04
N PRO A 114 -4.05 -15.02 -3.85
CA PRO A 114 -4.01 -16.44 -3.43
C PRO A 114 -4.79 -17.39 -4.35
N ALA A 115 -5.73 -16.87 -5.14
CA ALA A 115 -6.41 -17.69 -6.15
C ALA A 115 -5.50 -18.11 -7.32
N ARG A 116 -4.30 -17.53 -7.44
CA ARG A 116 -3.37 -17.71 -8.58
C ARG A 116 -1.96 -18.10 -8.17
N PHE A 117 -1.57 -17.75 -6.96
CA PHE A 117 -0.23 -17.97 -6.42
C PHE A 117 -0.32 -18.60 -5.04
N SER A 118 0.65 -19.42 -4.68
CA SER A 118 0.73 -19.94 -3.32
C SER A 118 0.95 -18.80 -2.32
N GLU A 119 0.35 -18.89 -1.15
CA GLU A 119 0.54 -17.90 -0.09
C GLU A 119 2.02 -17.75 0.28
N LYS A 120 2.76 -18.86 0.30
CA LYS A 120 4.22 -18.86 0.55
C LYS A 120 4.99 -18.05 -0.48
N SER A 121 4.66 -18.16 -1.76
CA SER A 121 5.28 -17.37 -2.82
C SER A 121 5.01 -15.88 -2.65
N LEU A 122 3.78 -15.50 -2.30
CA LEU A 122 3.40 -14.12 -2.07
C LEU A 122 4.10 -13.51 -0.85
N ILE A 123 4.21 -14.26 0.24
CA ILE A 123 4.95 -13.86 1.43
C ILE A 123 6.44 -13.78 1.12
N GLY A 124 7.01 -14.79 0.45
CA GLY A 124 8.40 -14.83 0.03
C GLY A 124 8.78 -13.63 -0.85
N PHE A 125 7.87 -13.24 -1.76
CA PHE A 125 8.04 -12.01 -2.53
C PHE A 125 8.18 -10.77 -1.64
N ALA A 126 7.24 -10.56 -0.73
CA ALA A 126 7.27 -9.41 0.15
C ALA A 126 8.53 -9.38 1.03
N LEU A 127 8.95 -10.55 1.54
CA LEU A 127 10.16 -10.70 2.34
C LEU A 127 11.46 -10.60 1.54
N SER A 128 11.43 -10.62 0.21
CA SER A 128 12.62 -10.34 -0.62
C SER A 128 13.03 -8.87 -0.60
N TYR A 129 12.17 -8.00 -0.10
CA TYR A 129 12.45 -6.59 0.15
C TYR A 129 13.00 -6.38 1.57
N PRO A 130 13.62 -5.22 1.86
CA PRO A 130 14.14 -4.89 3.18
C PRO A 130 13.00 -4.56 4.17
N VAL A 131 12.12 -5.52 4.41
CA VAL A 131 10.98 -5.41 5.32
C VAL A 131 11.23 -6.23 6.59
N SER A 132 10.71 -5.76 7.72
CA SER A 132 10.85 -6.45 9.02
C SER A 132 9.82 -7.54 9.20
N SER A 133 8.62 -7.37 8.64
CA SER A 133 7.54 -8.34 8.73
C SER A 133 6.45 -8.09 7.69
N VAL A 134 5.60 -9.09 7.48
CA VAL A 134 4.44 -9.02 6.60
C VAL A 134 3.14 -9.16 7.39
N LEU A 135 2.12 -8.41 6.99
CA LEU A 135 0.78 -8.49 7.54
C LEU A 135 -0.14 -9.14 6.49
N ILE A 136 -0.69 -10.29 6.84
CA ILE A 136 -1.56 -11.07 5.95
C ILE A 136 -2.97 -11.18 6.55
N GLY A 137 -3.98 -11.15 5.69
CA GLY A 137 -5.36 -11.41 6.08
C GLY A 137 -5.64 -12.90 6.08
N LEU A 138 -6.13 -13.44 7.19
CA LEU A 138 -6.50 -14.83 7.35
C LEU A 138 -8.00 -14.90 7.66
N GLY A 139 -8.79 -15.51 6.77
CA GLY A 139 -10.25 -15.59 6.88
C GLY A 139 -10.75 -16.96 7.34
N THR A 140 -9.89 -17.99 7.32
CA THR A 140 -10.28 -19.37 7.66
C THR A 140 -9.26 -20.02 8.59
N ARG A 141 -9.71 -21.04 9.35
CA ARG A 141 -8.83 -21.84 10.20
C ARG A 141 -7.71 -22.52 9.40
N ALA A 142 -8.03 -23.01 8.20
CA ALA A 142 -7.04 -23.65 7.34
C ALA A 142 -5.92 -22.69 6.93
N GLN A 143 -6.23 -21.42 6.68
CA GLN A 143 -5.22 -20.41 6.38
C GLN A 143 -4.34 -20.11 7.59
N VAL A 144 -4.91 -20.09 8.80
CA VAL A 144 -4.13 -19.92 10.04
C VAL A 144 -3.17 -21.09 10.21
N ASP A 145 -3.66 -22.33 10.07
CA ASP A 145 -2.86 -23.55 10.24
C ASP A 145 -1.73 -23.61 9.19
N ALA A 146 -2.01 -23.21 7.94
CA ALA A 146 -0.99 -23.12 6.89
C ALA A 146 0.07 -22.05 7.19
N ALA A 147 -0.36 -20.87 7.66
CA ALA A 147 0.56 -19.79 8.02
C ALA A 147 1.44 -20.15 9.22
N MET A 148 0.90 -20.85 10.23
CA MET A 148 1.64 -21.32 11.41
C MET A 148 2.61 -22.44 11.09
N GLY A 149 2.34 -23.23 10.06
CA GLY A 149 3.23 -24.30 9.58
C GLY A 149 4.39 -23.81 8.72
N TRP A 150 4.42 -22.53 8.37
CA TRP A 150 5.48 -21.98 7.54
C TRP A 150 6.72 -21.61 8.38
N ASP A 151 7.88 -22.14 8.00
CA ASP A 151 9.17 -21.76 8.58
C ASP A 151 9.91 -20.80 7.62
N PRO A 152 10.05 -19.51 7.99
CA PRO A 152 10.75 -18.54 7.15
C PRO A 152 12.25 -18.84 6.95
N ARG A 153 12.82 -19.72 7.80
CA ARG A 153 14.23 -20.17 7.68
C ARG A 153 14.39 -21.25 6.62
N ASN A 154 13.30 -21.86 6.19
CA ASN A 154 13.27 -22.82 5.10
C ASN A 154 12.23 -22.34 4.04
N PRO A 155 12.53 -21.23 3.36
CA PRO A 155 11.67 -20.78 2.30
C PRO A 155 11.62 -21.86 1.21
N GLU A 156 10.44 -22.26 0.78
CA GLU A 156 10.34 -22.97 -0.50
C GLU A 156 11.03 -22.11 -1.57
N PRO A 157 11.62 -22.75 -2.60
CA PRO A 157 12.36 -22.01 -3.60
C PRO A 157 11.57 -20.79 -4.02
N ALA A 158 12.24 -19.67 -4.02
CA ALA A 158 11.69 -18.39 -4.45
C ALA A 158 10.83 -18.61 -5.69
N VAL A 159 9.75 -17.82 -5.80
CA VAL A 159 8.93 -17.75 -7.03
C VAL A 159 9.85 -17.94 -8.23
N PRO A 160 9.61 -18.94 -9.08
CA PRO A 160 10.44 -19.18 -10.25
C PRO A 160 10.50 -17.87 -11.02
N ASP A 161 11.63 -17.57 -11.57
CA ASP A 161 12.03 -16.33 -12.25
C ASP A 161 11.01 -15.19 -12.13
N PHE A 162 11.28 -14.27 -11.21
CA PHE A 162 10.36 -13.19 -10.85
C PHE A 162 9.94 -12.38 -12.06
N ASP A 163 10.85 -12.16 -13.00
CA ASP A 163 10.61 -11.34 -14.20
C ASP A 163 9.71 -12.09 -15.19
N GLU A 164 9.79 -13.41 -15.29
CA GLU A 164 8.87 -14.21 -16.09
C GLU A 164 7.46 -14.19 -15.51
N VAL A 165 7.32 -14.40 -14.20
CA VAL A 165 6.03 -14.31 -13.50
C VAL A 165 5.41 -12.93 -13.63
N LEU A 166 6.20 -11.87 -13.50
CA LEU A 166 5.75 -10.50 -13.69
C LEU A 166 5.31 -10.22 -15.13
N SER A 167 6.03 -10.74 -16.11
CA SER A 167 5.66 -10.60 -17.53
C SER A 167 4.28 -11.23 -17.81
N VAL A 168 4.03 -12.43 -17.28
CA VAL A 168 2.71 -13.09 -17.39
C VAL A 168 1.64 -12.28 -16.67
N LEU A 169 1.91 -11.83 -15.45
CA LEU A 169 0.97 -11.02 -14.69
C LEU A 169 0.62 -9.70 -15.36
N GLU A 170 1.62 -8.98 -15.86
CA GLU A 170 1.40 -7.73 -16.58
C GLU A 170 0.55 -7.95 -17.82
N LYS A 171 0.80 -9.02 -18.56
CA LYS A 171 0.06 -9.33 -19.78
C LYS A 171 -1.38 -9.77 -19.52
N GLU A 172 -1.60 -10.60 -18.50
CA GLU A 172 -2.89 -11.24 -18.26
C GLU A 172 -3.79 -10.48 -17.31
N TYR A 173 -3.20 -9.79 -16.30
CA TYR A 173 -3.94 -9.24 -15.16
C TYR A 173 -3.75 -7.74 -14.94
N MET A 174 -2.77 -7.14 -15.63
CA MET A 174 -2.49 -5.71 -15.50
C MET A 174 -2.66 -5.00 -16.85
N PRO A 175 -3.90 -4.86 -17.35
CA PRO A 175 -4.17 -4.20 -18.64
C PRO A 175 -3.69 -2.74 -18.66
N ILE A 176 -3.52 -2.13 -17.49
CA ILE A 176 -2.75 -0.90 -17.27
C ILE A 176 -1.54 -1.28 -16.41
N PRO A 177 -0.29 -1.25 -16.93
CA PRO A 177 0.88 -1.77 -16.23
C PRO A 177 1.38 -0.82 -15.14
N CYS A 178 0.49 -0.37 -14.26
CA CYS A 178 0.78 0.52 -13.14
C CYS A 178 1.20 -0.30 -11.92
N ASP A 179 2.48 -0.23 -11.53
CA ASP A 179 3.06 -0.88 -10.36
C ASP A 179 2.87 -0.07 -9.06
N ARG A 180 2.10 1.03 -9.11
CA ARG A 180 1.80 1.90 -8.00
C ARG A 180 3.01 2.54 -7.32
N CYS A 181 4.00 2.96 -8.10
CA CYS A 181 5.19 3.66 -7.58
C CYS A 181 4.91 5.08 -7.06
N GLN A 182 3.73 5.65 -7.33
CA GLN A 182 3.29 6.98 -6.88
C GLN A 182 4.22 8.14 -7.29
N ARG A 183 4.86 8.04 -8.45
CA ARG A 183 5.69 9.12 -9.02
C ARG A 183 4.89 10.10 -9.88
N CYS A 184 3.68 9.72 -10.30
CA CYS A 184 2.83 10.55 -11.13
C CYS A 184 2.15 11.65 -10.28
N VAL A 185 2.40 12.91 -10.63
CA VAL A 185 1.77 14.08 -10.01
C VAL A 185 0.73 14.62 -10.98
N CYS A 186 -0.52 14.76 -10.53
CA CYS A 186 -1.59 15.36 -11.33
C CYS A 186 -1.81 16.81 -10.90
N PRO A 187 -1.73 17.81 -11.80
CA PRO A 187 -1.98 19.22 -11.44
C PRO A 187 -3.42 19.48 -11.01
N HIS A 188 -4.35 18.55 -11.31
CA HIS A 188 -5.76 18.62 -10.92
C HIS A 188 -6.09 17.76 -9.69
N GLY A 189 -5.09 17.27 -8.95
CA GLY A 189 -5.28 16.48 -7.73
C GLY A 189 -5.81 15.05 -7.93
N THR A 190 -5.82 14.53 -9.17
CA THR A 190 -6.28 13.15 -9.41
C THR A 190 -5.31 12.14 -8.82
N GLU A 191 -5.79 11.24 -7.98
CA GLU A 191 -5.05 10.10 -7.45
C GLU A 191 -4.94 8.96 -8.48
N ILE A 192 -4.12 9.18 -9.52
CA ILE A 192 -3.97 8.29 -10.67
C ILE A 192 -3.70 6.85 -10.25
N HIS A 193 -2.75 6.64 -9.35
CA HIS A 193 -2.34 5.33 -8.87
C HIS A 193 -3.45 4.59 -8.09
N THR A 194 -4.33 5.33 -7.44
CA THR A 194 -5.49 4.77 -6.73
C THR A 194 -6.56 4.31 -7.72
N LEU A 195 -6.87 5.11 -8.73
CA LEU A 195 -7.83 4.74 -9.77
C LEU A 195 -7.34 3.52 -10.57
N PHE A 196 -6.07 3.50 -10.98
CA PHE A 196 -5.52 2.36 -11.72
C PHE A 196 -5.47 1.08 -10.88
N ARG A 197 -5.24 1.17 -9.56
CA ARG A 197 -5.34 0.02 -8.66
C ARG A 197 -6.77 -0.54 -8.62
N GLN A 198 -7.78 0.31 -8.48
CA GLN A 198 -9.17 -0.14 -8.47
C GLN A 198 -9.55 -0.81 -9.81
N TYR A 199 -9.06 -0.25 -10.91
CA TYR A 199 -9.24 -0.87 -12.23
C TYR A 199 -8.62 -2.27 -12.30
N GLN A 200 -7.39 -2.43 -11.80
CA GLN A 200 -6.72 -3.73 -11.74
C GLN A 200 -7.47 -4.72 -10.85
N TYR A 201 -7.95 -4.30 -9.70
CA TYR A 201 -8.72 -5.17 -8.78
C TYR A 201 -10.03 -5.63 -9.42
N PHE A 202 -10.75 -4.74 -10.09
CA PHE A 202 -11.93 -5.14 -10.86
C PHE A 202 -11.57 -6.14 -11.98
N HIS A 203 -10.52 -5.85 -12.73
CA HIS A 203 -10.09 -6.72 -13.83
C HIS A 203 -9.64 -8.09 -13.33
N LEU A 204 -8.85 -8.13 -12.25
CA LEU A 204 -8.29 -9.34 -11.68
C LEU A 204 -9.35 -10.27 -11.05
N GLY A 205 -10.29 -9.73 -10.30
CA GLY A 205 -11.23 -10.48 -9.46
C GLY A 205 -12.70 -10.23 -9.73
N LYS A 206 -13.04 -9.39 -10.71
CA LYS A 206 -14.42 -8.88 -10.90
C LYS A 206 -14.96 -8.24 -9.61
N ASP A 207 -14.08 -7.52 -8.92
CA ASP A 207 -14.42 -6.84 -7.67
C ASP A 207 -15.32 -5.62 -7.96
N TYR A 208 -16.63 -5.83 -7.85
CA TYR A 208 -17.64 -4.77 -8.03
C TYR A 208 -17.52 -3.63 -7.00
N TRP A 209 -16.91 -3.88 -5.85
CA TRP A 209 -16.61 -2.82 -4.90
C TRP A 209 -15.51 -1.88 -5.43
N ALA A 210 -14.50 -2.44 -6.08
CA ALA A 210 -13.49 -1.66 -6.78
C ALA A 210 -14.10 -0.84 -7.92
N LEU A 211 -15.02 -1.41 -8.69
CA LEU A 211 -15.75 -0.72 -9.74
C LEU A 211 -16.58 0.47 -9.19
N LYS A 212 -17.30 0.24 -8.09
CA LYS A 212 -18.05 1.31 -7.42
C LYS A 212 -17.14 2.46 -6.96
N LYS A 213 -15.97 2.16 -6.42
CA LYS A 213 -14.98 3.17 -6.04
C LYS A 213 -14.46 3.97 -7.24
N LEU A 214 -14.26 3.33 -8.38
CA LEU A 214 -13.91 4.00 -9.63
C LEU A 214 -14.99 5.03 -10.03
N GLY A 215 -16.26 4.66 -9.92
CA GLY A 215 -17.38 5.51 -10.28
C GLY A 215 -17.43 6.85 -9.54
N LEU A 216 -16.84 6.92 -8.32
CA LEU A 216 -16.90 8.12 -7.49
C LEU A 216 -16.08 9.33 -8.02
N GLY A 217 -15.14 9.14 -8.95
CA GLY A 217 -14.30 10.27 -9.40
C GLY A 217 -13.74 10.13 -10.81
N ILE A 218 -14.02 9.02 -11.50
CA ILE A 218 -13.38 8.76 -12.80
C ILE A 218 -13.82 9.75 -13.89
N ALA A 219 -15.09 10.12 -13.92
CA ALA A 219 -15.62 11.04 -14.96
C ALA A 219 -14.95 12.42 -14.90
N GLU A 220 -14.79 12.98 -13.70
CA GLU A 220 -14.08 14.24 -13.49
C GLU A 220 -12.59 14.11 -13.84
N SER A 221 -11.94 13.05 -13.38
CA SER A 221 -10.54 12.78 -13.67
C SER A 221 -10.28 12.62 -15.16
N ALA A 222 -11.14 11.90 -15.89
CA ALA A 222 -11.03 11.73 -17.32
C ALA A 222 -11.27 13.04 -18.08
N ARG A 223 -12.20 13.89 -17.60
CA ARG A 223 -12.41 15.24 -18.15
C ARG A 223 -11.16 16.10 -18.00
N HIS A 224 -10.59 16.16 -16.79
CA HIS A 224 -9.32 16.89 -16.57
C HIS A 224 -8.19 16.39 -17.47
N CYS A 225 -8.08 15.09 -17.68
CA CYS A 225 -7.07 14.51 -18.59
C CYS A 225 -7.28 14.93 -20.06
N ARG A 226 -8.53 15.15 -20.52
CA ARG A 226 -8.80 15.63 -21.88
C ARG A 226 -8.41 17.09 -22.07
N GLU A 227 -8.49 17.90 -21.01
CA GLU A 227 -8.22 19.33 -21.01
C GLU A 227 -6.77 19.68 -20.62
N CYS A 228 -6.03 18.72 -20.04
CA CYS A 228 -4.67 18.94 -19.54
C CYS A 228 -3.64 19.02 -20.68
N ALA A 229 -3.03 20.19 -20.85
CA ALA A 229 -2.01 20.41 -21.89
C ALA A 229 -0.61 19.92 -21.47
N GLU A 230 -0.27 20.03 -20.19
CA GLU A 230 1.10 19.79 -19.70
C GLU A 230 1.39 18.31 -19.41
N MET A 231 0.41 17.54 -18.96
CA MET A 231 0.49 16.10 -18.65
C MET A 231 1.76 15.66 -17.87
N PRO A 232 2.19 16.35 -16.79
CA PRO A 232 3.44 16.04 -16.08
C PRO A 232 3.44 14.64 -15.46
N CYS A 233 2.27 14.09 -15.21
CA CYS A 233 2.11 12.73 -14.73
C CYS A 233 2.65 11.66 -15.72
N MET A 234 2.56 11.94 -17.04
CA MET A 234 3.07 11.01 -18.06
C MET A 234 4.59 11.06 -18.13
N ASP A 235 5.20 12.24 -18.00
CA ASP A 235 6.66 12.41 -17.98
C ASP A 235 7.28 11.75 -16.75
N ALA A 236 6.64 11.88 -15.59
CA ALA A 236 7.08 11.29 -14.34
C ALA A 236 6.86 9.76 -14.27
N CYS A 237 6.08 9.17 -15.17
CA CYS A 237 5.76 7.75 -15.12
C CYS A 237 6.93 6.88 -15.61
N PRO A 238 7.57 6.05 -14.74
CA PRO A 238 8.68 5.19 -15.15
C PRO A 238 8.23 4.07 -16.09
N ARG A 239 6.95 3.69 -16.04
CA ARG A 239 6.35 2.66 -16.89
C ARG A 239 5.87 3.20 -18.24
N LYS A 240 6.02 4.51 -18.47
CA LYS A 240 5.59 5.19 -19.71
C LYS A 240 4.13 4.95 -20.09
N ILE A 241 3.27 4.87 -19.06
CA ILE A 241 1.83 4.68 -19.23
C ILE A 241 1.25 5.95 -19.87
N ARG A 242 0.40 5.76 -20.88
CA ARG A 242 -0.36 6.85 -21.50
C ARG A 242 -1.56 7.21 -20.62
N ILE A 243 -1.28 7.84 -19.48
CA ILE A 243 -2.23 8.04 -18.37
C ILE A 243 -3.55 8.65 -18.84
N ALA A 244 -3.52 9.69 -19.68
CA ALA A 244 -4.73 10.33 -20.17
C ALA A 244 -5.62 9.39 -21.00
N GLN A 245 -5.03 8.52 -21.80
CA GLN A 245 -5.77 7.54 -22.61
C GLN A 245 -6.34 6.41 -21.72
N GLU A 246 -5.56 5.96 -20.75
CA GLU A 246 -6.00 4.94 -19.82
C GLU A 246 -7.10 5.43 -18.88
N MET A 247 -7.09 6.70 -18.47
CA MET A 247 -8.21 7.30 -17.72
C MET A 247 -9.52 7.26 -18.51
N GLN A 248 -9.49 7.54 -19.80
CA GLN A 248 -10.67 7.43 -20.65
C GLN A 248 -11.13 5.97 -20.85
N ARG A 249 -10.19 5.02 -20.84
CA ARG A 249 -10.51 3.58 -20.86
C ARG A 249 -11.23 3.16 -19.58
N VAL A 250 -10.75 3.62 -18.42
CA VAL A 250 -11.38 3.34 -17.13
C VAL A 250 -12.78 3.98 -17.05
N GLU A 251 -12.93 5.21 -17.53
CA GLU A 251 -14.22 5.90 -17.63
C GLU A 251 -15.25 5.08 -18.45
N ARG A 252 -14.84 4.59 -19.63
CA ARG A 252 -15.72 3.75 -20.46
C ARG A 252 -16.13 2.45 -19.73
N LEU A 253 -15.18 1.78 -19.08
CA LEU A 253 -15.48 0.58 -18.29
C LEU A 253 -16.55 0.86 -17.22
N VAL A 254 -16.43 1.96 -16.50
CA VAL A 254 -17.42 2.33 -15.47
C VAL A 254 -18.79 2.60 -16.10
N ALA A 255 -18.82 3.32 -17.23
CA ALA A 255 -20.06 3.59 -17.94
C ALA A 255 -20.77 2.31 -18.46
N GLU A 256 -20.00 1.32 -18.91
CA GLU A 256 -20.51 0.02 -19.36
C GLU A 256 -21.14 -0.82 -18.23
N HIS A 257 -20.87 -0.48 -16.97
CA HIS A 257 -21.33 -1.20 -15.79
C HIS A 257 -22.17 -0.32 -14.85
N ALA A 258 -22.66 0.82 -15.35
CA ALA A 258 -23.40 1.81 -14.55
C ALA A 258 -24.90 1.44 -14.36
N ASP A 259 -25.36 0.30 -14.91
CA ASP A 259 -26.76 -0.20 -14.82
C ASP A 259 -26.99 -1.15 -13.63
#